data_51281f94b3729c4f50b8ecb20da9a077
#
_entry.id   51281f94b3729c4f50b8ecb20da9a077
#
_cell.length_a   1.000
_cell.length_b   1.000
_cell.length_c   1.000
_cell.angle_alpha   90.00
_cell.angle_beta   90.00
_cell.angle_gamma   90.00
#
_symmetry.space_group_name_H-M   'P 1'
#
loop_
_entity.id
_entity.type
_entity.pdbx_description
1 polymer ?
#
loop_
_entity_poly.entity_id
_entity_poly.type
_entity_poly.pdbx_seq_one_letter_code
_entity_poly.pdbx_strand_id
1 'polypeptide(L)'
;MKMKWILFLAAGCVIFGLPAANSMAAGQSGLQAPAEEMVLKGTKKSVKFSHPTHINLGVSCGQCHHDAEHQPLTDKDISTMENSNQLSCASCHNQDFADAKLQTQKAIFHARCKECHKKGVNGKQGPTKCTGCHIKTKS
;
A
#
# COMPACT_ATOMS: atom_id res chain seq x y z
N MET A 1 54.36 5.32 -68.45
CA MET A 1 54.68 5.05 -67.02
C MET A 1 53.56 5.75 -66.18
N LYS A 2 52.65 4.96 -65.58
CA LYS A 2 51.50 5.47 -64.83
C LYS A 2 51.71 5.21 -63.36
N MET A 3 51.92 6.25 -62.60
CA MET A 3 52.15 6.23 -61.15
C MET A 3 50.79 6.21 -60.44
N LYS A 4 50.50 5.10 -59.74
CA LYS A 4 49.29 4.94 -58.93
C LYS A 4 49.53 5.52 -57.56
N TRP A 5 48.78 6.53 -57.22
CA TRP A 5 48.71 7.08 -55.87
C TRP A 5 47.74 6.24 -55.02
N ILE A 6 48.23 5.68 -53.96
CA ILE A 6 47.43 4.97 -52.96
C ILE A 6 47.11 5.94 -51.84
N LEU A 7 45.84 6.30 -51.78
CA LEU A 7 45.28 7.07 -50.68
C LEU A 7 44.99 6.15 -49.48
N PHE A 8 45.72 6.30 -48.39
CA PHE A 8 45.37 5.73 -47.10
C PHE A 8 44.28 6.57 -46.45
N LEU A 9 43.08 6.02 -46.37
CA LEU A 9 41.99 6.54 -45.53
C LEU A 9 42.18 6.04 -44.10
N ALA A 10 42.65 6.92 -43.21
CA ALA A 10 42.66 6.65 -41.78
C ALA A 10 41.22 6.77 -41.26
N ALA A 11 40.59 5.65 -40.93
CA ALA A 11 39.32 5.59 -40.23
C ALA A 11 39.52 5.95 -38.74
N GLY A 12 39.21 7.19 -38.36
CA GLY A 12 39.14 7.63 -36.98
C GLY A 12 37.90 7.05 -36.33
N CYS A 13 38.07 6.09 -35.42
CA CYS A 13 37.01 5.66 -34.51
C CYS A 13 36.75 6.75 -33.46
N VAL A 14 35.71 7.54 -33.68
CA VAL A 14 35.17 8.44 -32.64
C VAL A 14 34.32 7.59 -31.69
N ILE A 15 34.88 7.28 -30.52
CA ILE A 15 34.14 6.63 -29.45
C ILE A 15 33.26 7.70 -28.79
N PHE A 16 32.00 7.75 -29.18
CA PHE A 16 30.97 8.52 -28.44
C PHE A 16 30.74 7.82 -27.10
N GLY A 17 31.37 8.34 -26.04
CA GLY A 17 31.04 8.00 -24.66
C GLY A 17 29.62 8.49 -24.35
N LEU A 18 28.67 7.56 -24.27
CA LEU A 18 27.34 7.84 -23.74
C LEU A 18 27.47 8.16 -22.24
N PRO A 19 26.97 9.32 -21.78
CA PRO A 19 26.89 9.55 -20.34
C PRO A 19 25.91 8.50 -19.75
N ALA A 20 26.40 7.70 -18.82
CA ALA A 20 25.56 6.88 -17.97
C ALA A 20 24.61 7.80 -17.21
N ALA A 21 23.36 7.88 -17.65
CA ALA A 21 22.31 8.54 -16.92
C ALA A 21 22.14 7.75 -15.60
N ASN A 22 22.75 8.25 -14.51
CA ASN A 22 22.37 7.83 -13.17
C ASN A 22 20.91 8.21 -12.98
N SER A 23 20.01 7.27 -13.22
CA SER A 23 18.65 7.36 -12.77
C SER A 23 18.68 7.34 -11.23
N MET A 24 18.79 8.51 -10.62
CA MET A 24 18.43 8.69 -9.22
C MET A 24 16.94 8.33 -9.16
N ALA A 25 16.67 7.15 -8.65
CA ALA A 25 15.33 6.82 -8.21
C ALA A 25 14.93 7.89 -7.19
N ALA A 26 14.06 8.81 -7.60
CA ALA A 26 13.45 9.76 -6.72
C ALA A 26 12.78 8.91 -5.62
N GLY A 27 13.32 8.97 -4.40
CA GLY A 27 12.74 8.32 -3.25
C GLY A 27 11.29 8.78 -3.17
N GLN A 28 10.34 7.84 -3.25
CA GLN A 28 8.94 8.14 -3.10
C GLN A 28 8.74 8.62 -1.66
N SER A 29 8.77 9.94 -1.49
CA SER A 29 8.42 10.61 -0.24
C SER A 29 6.91 10.58 -0.11
N GLY A 30 6.38 9.58 0.58
CA GLY A 30 4.95 9.47 0.81
C GLY A 30 4.61 8.14 1.44
N LEU A 31 3.43 8.03 2.02
CA LEU A 31 2.99 6.79 2.66
C LEU A 31 2.81 5.69 1.61
N GLN A 32 3.37 4.53 1.91
CA GLN A 32 3.23 3.31 1.14
C GLN A 32 2.52 2.26 2.00
N ALA A 33 1.76 1.38 1.36
CA ALA A 33 1.20 0.23 2.05
C ALA A 33 2.34 -0.63 2.62
N PRO A 34 2.29 -1.01 3.92
CA PRO A 34 3.30 -1.88 4.50
C PRO A 34 3.43 -3.20 3.73
N ALA A 35 4.67 -3.55 3.37
CA ALA A 35 4.97 -4.79 2.65
C ALA A 35 4.83 -6.03 3.54
N GLU A 36 4.92 -5.86 4.85
CA GLU A 36 4.84 -6.94 5.83
C GLU A 36 3.48 -7.04 6.50
N GLU A 37 3.24 -8.17 7.15
CA GLU A 37 2.05 -8.37 7.97
C GLU A 37 2.10 -7.47 9.21
N MET A 38 1.01 -6.76 9.44
CA MET A 38 0.84 -5.87 10.59
C MET A 38 0.09 -6.57 11.72
N VAL A 39 0.38 -6.16 12.95
CA VAL A 39 -0.42 -6.54 14.12
C VAL A 39 -1.24 -5.34 14.56
N LEU A 40 -2.53 -5.40 14.29
CA LEU A 40 -3.49 -4.42 14.79
C LEU A 40 -3.81 -4.74 16.24
N LYS A 41 -3.34 -3.88 17.15
CA LYS A 41 -3.56 -4.06 18.58
C LYS A 41 -5.00 -3.76 18.96
N GLY A 42 -5.70 -4.74 19.49
CA GLY A 42 -7.03 -4.56 20.07
C GLY A 42 -6.98 -4.58 21.60
N THR A 43 -8.02 -4.12 22.27
CA THR A 43 -8.10 -4.06 23.75
C THR A 43 -8.03 -5.44 24.41
N LYS A 44 -8.56 -6.48 23.77
CA LYS A 44 -8.58 -7.85 24.33
C LYS A 44 -7.78 -8.84 23.49
N LYS A 45 -7.75 -8.68 22.18
CA LYS A 45 -7.06 -9.57 21.23
C LYS A 45 -6.54 -8.78 20.05
N SER A 46 -5.32 -9.07 19.65
CA SER A 46 -4.74 -8.48 18.44
C SER A 46 -5.16 -9.24 17.19
N VAL A 47 -5.06 -8.57 16.04
CA VAL A 47 -5.42 -9.11 14.72
C VAL A 47 -4.20 -9.02 13.82
N LYS A 48 -3.94 -10.04 13.04
CA LYS A 48 -3.00 -10.00 11.93
C LYS A 48 -3.67 -9.47 10.67
N PHE A 49 -3.00 -8.53 10.02
CA PHE A 49 -3.49 -7.92 8.79
C PHE A 49 -2.34 -7.77 7.79
N SER A 50 -2.58 -8.15 6.54
CA SER A 50 -1.63 -8.05 5.45
C SER A 50 -2.18 -7.20 4.32
N HIS A 51 -1.61 -6.01 4.11
CA HIS A 51 -1.91 -5.18 2.94
C HIS A 51 -1.63 -5.91 1.62
N PRO A 52 -0.45 -6.57 1.44
CA PRO A 52 -0.16 -7.26 0.19
C PRO A 52 -1.21 -8.31 -0.18
N THR A 53 -1.74 -9.05 0.80
CA THR A 53 -2.79 -10.03 0.55
C THR A 53 -4.05 -9.39 -0.05
N HIS A 54 -4.47 -8.25 0.47
CA HIS A 54 -5.66 -7.54 -0.01
C HIS A 54 -5.43 -6.85 -1.35
N ILE A 55 -4.29 -6.19 -1.53
CA ILE A 55 -3.90 -5.53 -2.79
C ILE A 55 -3.81 -6.55 -3.92
N ASN A 56 -3.19 -7.70 -3.69
CA ASN A 56 -3.08 -8.78 -4.68
C ASN A 56 -4.44 -9.40 -5.07
N LEU A 57 -5.46 -9.22 -4.23
CA LEU A 57 -6.85 -9.59 -4.56
C LEU A 57 -7.59 -8.49 -5.34
N GLY A 58 -6.97 -7.35 -5.60
CA GLY A 58 -7.56 -6.20 -6.28
C GLY A 58 -8.37 -5.28 -5.36
N VAL A 59 -8.15 -5.34 -4.04
CA VAL A 59 -8.76 -4.40 -3.09
C VAL A 59 -8.01 -3.07 -3.17
N SER A 60 -8.70 -1.99 -3.55
CA SER A 60 -8.13 -0.64 -3.60
C SER A 60 -8.04 -0.03 -2.20
N CYS A 61 -7.16 0.97 -2.04
CA CYS A 61 -6.98 1.67 -0.77
C CYS A 61 -8.31 2.26 -0.24
N GLY A 62 -9.08 2.88 -1.11
CA GLY A 62 -10.36 3.51 -0.76
C GLY A 62 -11.48 2.54 -0.35
N GLN A 63 -11.31 1.24 -0.55
CA GLN A 63 -12.25 0.26 -0.01
C GLN A 63 -12.15 0.14 1.53
N CYS A 64 -11.04 0.57 2.12
CA CYS A 64 -10.81 0.54 3.56
C CYS A 64 -10.58 1.94 4.13
N HIS A 65 -9.85 2.80 3.42
CA HIS A 65 -9.47 4.13 3.86
C HIS A 65 -10.39 5.19 3.25
N HIS A 66 -10.88 6.09 4.08
CA HIS A 66 -11.76 7.19 3.70
C HIS A 66 -11.41 8.45 4.50
N ASP A 67 -11.84 9.60 4.02
CA ASP A 67 -11.74 10.87 4.72
C ASP A 67 -12.84 11.06 5.78
N ALA A 68 -12.92 12.25 6.36
CA ALA A 68 -13.91 12.60 7.39
C ALA A 68 -15.35 12.64 6.84
N GLU A 69 -15.52 12.91 5.57
CA GLU A 69 -16.77 12.92 4.83
C GLU A 69 -17.17 11.55 4.29
N HIS A 70 -16.43 10.52 4.70
CA HIS A 70 -16.60 9.11 4.26
C HIS A 70 -16.39 8.91 2.76
N GLN A 71 -15.58 9.78 2.11
CA GLN A 71 -15.19 9.58 0.71
C GLN A 71 -13.96 8.66 0.63
N PRO A 72 -13.94 7.71 -0.30
CA PRO A 72 -12.81 6.81 -0.47
C PRO A 72 -11.52 7.57 -0.80
N LEU A 73 -10.44 7.27 -0.09
CA LEU A 73 -9.12 7.82 -0.40
C LEU A 73 -8.49 7.07 -1.58
N THR A 74 -7.90 7.84 -2.50
CA THR A 74 -7.11 7.27 -3.60
C THR A 74 -5.69 6.96 -3.14
N ASP A 75 -4.97 6.15 -3.94
CA ASP A 75 -3.55 5.87 -3.71
C ASP A 75 -2.73 7.17 -3.69
N LYS A 76 -3.11 8.15 -4.53
CA LYS A 76 -2.48 9.47 -4.57
C LYS A 76 -2.72 10.24 -3.28
N ASP A 77 -3.94 10.25 -2.76
CA ASP A 77 -4.24 10.95 -1.50
C ASP A 77 -3.38 10.38 -0.36
N ILE A 78 -3.30 9.06 -0.27
CA ILE A 78 -2.49 8.38 0.74
C ILE A 78 -1.00 8.67 0.56
N SER A 79 -0.49 8.63 -0.66
CA SER A 79 0.92 8.86 -0.94
C SER A 79 1.38 10.30 -0.62
N THR A 80 0.46 11.25 -0.53
CA THR A 80 0.77 12.65 -0.16
C THR A 80 0.67 12.91 1.35
N MET A 81 0.17 11.95 2.13
CA MET A 81 0.08 12.10 3.58
C MET A 81 1.46 12.00 4.24
N GLU A 82 1.69 12.84 5.22
CA GLU A 82 2.96 12.88 5.97
C GLU A 82 3.00 11.85 7.10
N ASN A 83 1.83 11.44 7.61
CA ASN A 83 1.73 10.63 8.81
C ASN A 83 0.70 9.51 8.69
N SER A 84 1.14 8.27 8.90
CA SER A 84 0.27 7.08 8.88
C SER A 84 -0.83 7.08 9.96
N ASN A 85 -0.71 7.88 11.02
CA ASN A 85 -1.77 8.02 12.00
C ASN A 85 -3.06 8.59 11.40
N GLN A 86 -2.96 9.36 10.33
CA GLN A 86 -4.12 9.88 9.59
C GLN A 86 -4.97 8.77 8.96
N LEU A 87 -4.36 7.60 8.71
CA LEU A 87 -5.03 6.41 8.16
C LEU A 87 -5.54 5.45 9.23
N SER A 88 -5.28 5.76 10.52
CA SER A 88 -5.77 4.93 11.62
C SER A 88 -7.26 5.16 11.85
N CYS A 89 -8.05 4.09 11.80
CA CYS A 89 -9.48 4.19 12.14
C CYS A 89 -9.74 4.85 13.50
N ALA A 90 -8.87 4.59 14.49
CA ALA A 90 -9.00 5.11 15.84
C ALA A 90 -8.72 6.62 15.95
N SER A 91 -8.11 7.25 14.95
CA SER A 91 -7.87 8.70 14.94
C SER A 91 -9.19 9.47 14.93
N CYS A 92 -10.18 8.97 14.20
CA CYS A 92 -11.52 9.56 14.11
C CYS A 92 -12.56 8.74 14.87
N HIS A 93 -12.52 7.42 14.75
CA HIS A 93 -13.47 6.52 15.39
C HIS A 93 -13.06 6.21 16.84
N ASN A 94 -13.28 7.13 17.72
CA ASN A 94 -13.01 7.07 19.15
C ASN A 94 -14.24 7.52 19.95
N GLN A 95 -14.11 7.75 21.25
CA GLN A 95 -15.23 8.10 22.12
C GLN A 95 -15.90 9.44 21.78
N ASP A 96 -15.20 10.32 21.05
CA ASP A 96 -15.70 11.63 20.62
C ASP A 96 -16.45 11.58 19.29
N PHE A 97 -16.46 10.41 18.61
CA PHE A 97 -17.15 10.26 17.33
C PHE A 97 -18.68 10.36 17.51
N ALA A 98 -19.36 11.11 16.65
CA ALA A 98 -20.78 11.44 16.80
C ALA A 98 -21.71 10.21 16.86
N ASP A 99 -21.43 9.16 16.05
CA ASP A 99 -22.20 7.92 16.11
C ASP A 99 -21.56 6.94 17.11
N ALA A 100 -22.23 6.73 18.24
CA ALA A 100 -21.78 5.81 19.30
C ALA A 100 -21.55 4.37 18.81
N LYS A 101 -22.18 3.95 17.73
CA LYS A 101 -21.98 2.62 17.12
C LYS A 101 -20.64 2.49 16.44
N LEU A 102 -19.99 3.59 16.09
CA LEU A 102 -18.71 3.66 15.39
C LEU A 102 -17.54 4.15 16.26
N GLN A 103 -17.73 4.22 17.57
CA GLN A 103 -16.72 4.70 18.53
C GLN A 103 -15.67 3.66 18.91
N THR A 104 -15.79 2.40 18.48
CA THR A 104 -14.85 1.35 18.87
C THR A 104 -14.25 0.63 17.69
N GLN A 105 -12.95 0.33 17.77
CA GLN A 105 -12.27 -0.49 16.77
C GLN A 105 -12.98 -1.84 16.54
N LYS A 106 -13.52 -2.45 17.60
CA LYS A 106 -14.28 -3.70 17.47
C LYS A 106 -15.49 -3.53 16.58
N ALA A 107 -16.28 -2.49 16.78
CA ALA A 107 -17.48 -2.24 15.99
C ALA A 107 -17.13 -2.07 14.51
N ILE A 108 -16.13 -1.22 14.21
CA ILE A 108 -15.70 -0.91 12.85
C ILE A 108 -15.12 -2.12 12.14
N PHE A 109 -14.12 -2.76 12.73
CA PHE A 109 -13.44 -3.89 12.10
C PHE A 109 -14.36 -5.11 11.96
N HIS A 110 -15.23 -5.38 12.94
CA HIS A 110 -16.19 -6.48 12.83
C HIS A 110 -17.22 -6.22 11.72
N ALA A 111 -17.74 -5.00 11.61
CA ALA A 111 -18.63 -4.66 10.52
C ALA A 111 -17.89 -4.73 9.17
N ARG A 112 -16.81 -3.99 9.03
CA ARG A 112 -16.12 -3.81 7.73
C ARG A 112 -15.43 -5.07 7.24
N CYS A 113 -14.55 -5.65 8.06
CA CYS A 113 -13.77 -6.82 7.65
C CYS A 113 -14.64 -8.06 7.45
N LYS A 114 -15.53 -8.37 8.40
CA LYS A 114 -16.37 -9.57 8.31
C LYS A 114 -17.40 -9.51 7.19
N GLU A 115 -17.96 -8.34 6.93
CA GLU A 115 -18.90 -8.15 5.83
C GLU A 115 -18.23 -8.41 4.48
N CYS A 116 -17.08 -7.76 4.26
CA CYS A 116 -16.31 -7.94 3.05
C CYS A 116 -15.81 -9.39 2.89
N HIS A 117 -15.26 -10.00 3.94
CA HIS A 117 -14.81 -11.38 3.92
C HIS A 117 -15.94 -12.38 3.64
N LYS A 118 -17.14 -12.11 4.13
CA LYS A 118 -18.32 -12.93 3.83
C LYS A 118 -18.77 -12.77 2.38
N LYS A 119 -18.78 -11.54 1.88
CA LYS A 119 -19.14 -11.23 0.49
C LYS A 119 -18.07 -11.76 -0.49
N GLY A 120 -16.81 -11.59 -0.16
CA GLY A 120 -15.67 -11.94 -0.99
C GLY A 120 -15.29 -10.87 -2.01
N VAL A 121 -14.09 -11.01 -2.56
CA VAL A 121 -13.55 -10.20 -3.66
C VAL A 121 -13.01 -11.15 -4.72
N ASN A 122 -13.37 -10.93 -5.97
CA ASN A 122 -12.97 -11.77 -7.11
C ASN A 122 -13.21 -13.27 -6.87
N GLY A 123 -14.36 -13.62 -6.28
CA GLY A 123 -14.73 -15.01 -5.97
C GLY A 123 -14.03 -15.63 -4.77
N LYS A 124 -13.15 -14.88 -4.07
CA LYS A 124 -12.44 -15.36 -2.88
C LYS A 124 -13.03 -14.74 -1.62
N GLN A 125 -13.43 -15.57 -0.69
CA GLN A 125 -13.88 -15.15 0.63
C GLN A 125 -12.73 -15.18 1.64
N GLY A 126 -12.78 -14.27 2.61
CA GLY A 126 -11.82 -14.23 3.70
C GLY A 126 -12.31 -14.95 4.96
N PRO A 127 -11.49 -15.02 6.01
CA PRO A 127 -11.88 -15.63 7.28
C PRO A 127 -12.98 -14.81 7.98
N THR A 128 -13.99 -15.48 8.50
CA THR A 128 -15.10 -14.86 9.25
C THR A 128 -15.16 -15.33 10.70
N LYS A 129 -14.41 -16.40 11.04
CA LYS A 129 -14.32 -16.95 12.41
C LYS A 129 -13.28 -16.19 13.23
N CYS A 130 -13.47 -16.12 14.55
CA CYS A 130 -12.56 -15.42 15.45
C CYS A 130 -11.08 -15.83 15.30
N THR A 131 -10.84 -17.14 15.17
CA THR A 131 -9.47 -17.69 15.04
C THR A 131 -8.79 -17.40 13.71
N GLY A 132 -9.55 -16.98 12.69
CA GLY A 132 -9.00 -16.61 11.39
C GLY A 132 -8.43 -15.18 11.35
N CYS A 133 -8.80 -14.35 12.31
CA CYS A 133 -8.36 -12.96 12.41
C CYS A 133 -7.52 -12.70 13.66
N HIS A 134 -7.98 -13.21 14.81
CA HIS A 134 -7.35 -12.96 16.10
C HIS A 134 -6.21 -13.94 16.38
N ILE A 135 -5.07 -13.38 16.78
CA ILE A 135 -3.93 -14.15 17.27
C ILE A 135 -4.07 -14.41 18.78
N LYS A 136 -3.61 -15.58 19.21
CA LYS A 136 -3.42 -15.83 20.63
C LYS A 136 -2.21 -15.02 21.09
N THR A 137 -2.43 -13.98 21.89
CA THR A 137 -1.33 -13.36 22.64
C THR A 137 -0.91 -14.36 23.71
N LYS A 138 0.34 -14.82 23.66
CA LYS A 138 0.93 -15.51 24.82
C LYS A 138 0.97 -14.48 25.93
N SER A 139 0.16 -14.69 26.95
CA SER A 139 0.27 -14.00 28.25
C SER A 139 1.54 -14.44 28.95
#